data_faf37736b9919bf8ba1c77a0883f4fda
#
_entry.id   faf37736b9919bf8ba1c77a0883f4fda
#
_cell.length_a   1.000
_cell.length_b   1.000
_cell.length_c   1.000
_cell.angle_alpha   90.00
_cell.angle_beta   90.00
_cell.angle_gamma   90.00
#
_symmetry.space_group_name_H-M   'P 1'
#
loop_
_entity.id
_entity.type
_entity.pdbx_description
1 polymer ?
#
loop_
_entity_poly.entity_id
_entity_poly.type
_entity_poly.pdbx_seq_one_letter_code
_entity_poly.pdbx_strand_id
1 'polypeptide(L)'
;NVYGTLGEATADNSIVLGGNVASDLLGERQSIQVIYGIQTTNGTNTVSYLNNTTDQLLAVPENAVMYFHADVIAVRVGGTGTGNLGDYASFVERGVIINESGSLSINRERDSIKSNGTVTGWQPTGIVSGTNFAMRVRGATDVTIEWCSNITFTQIKTGVAL
;
A
#
# COMPACT_ATOMS: atom_id res chain seq x y z
N ASN A 1 -16.45 1.04 -3.80
CA ASN A 1 -17.46 0.06 -4.25
C ASN A 1 -17.34 -1.23 -3.43
N VAL A 2 -18.45 -1.71 -2.89
CA VAL A 2 -18.52 -2.96 -2.13
C VAL A 2 -19.37 -3.96 -2.90
N TYR A 3 -18.86 -5.17 -3.07
CA TYR A 3 -19.54 -6.28 -3.72
C TYR A 3 -19.54 -7.50 -2.81
N GLY A 4 -20.61 -8.27 -2.83
CA GLY A 4 -20.76 -9.49 -2.03
C GLY A 4 -21.44 -9.24 -0.67
N THR A 5 -21.50 -10.30 0.15
CA THR A 5 -22.17 -10.28 1.44
C THR A 5 -21.26 -9.75 2.53
N LEU A 6 -21.74 -8.79 3.34
CA LEU A 6 -21.07 -8.23 4.51
C LEU A 6 -19.65 -7.66 4.24
N GLY A 7 -19.39 -7.14 3.03
CA GLY A 7 -18.19 -6.37 2.75
C GLY A 7 -18.22 -5.00 3.45
N GLU A 8 -17.08 -4.56 3.97
CA GLU A 8 -16.91 -3.26 4.65
C GLU A 8 -15.81 -2.45 3.96
N ALA A 9 -16.15 -1.30 3.37
CA ALA A 9 -15.18 -0.38 2.80
C ALA A 9 -14.61 0.52 3.90
N THR A 10 -13.31 0.41 4.16
CA THR A 10 -12.59 1.22 5.17
C THR A 10 -11.77 2.34 4.54
N ALA A 11 -11.84 2.51 3.22
CA ALA A 11 -11.17 3.58 2.48
C ALA A 11 -12.01 4.03 1.29
N ASP A 12 -12.00 5.33 1.02
CA ASP A 12 -12.59 5.91 -0.18
C ASP A 12 -11.87 5.37 -1.44
N ASN A 13 -12.64 5.25 -2.53
CA ASN A 13 -12.14 4.76 -3.84
C ASN A 13 -11.51 3.36 -3.79
N SER A 14 -11.88 2.53 -2.81
CA SER A 14 -11.54 1.12 -2.77
C SER A 14 -12.57 0.25 -3.49
N ILE A 15 -12.11 -0.89 -3.99
CA ILE A 15 -12.97 -1.99 -4.42
C ILE A 15 -12.91 -3.06 -3.34
N VAL A 16 -14.06 -3.43 -2.80
CA VAL A 16 -14.17 -4.46 -1.75
C VAL A 16 -15.03 -5.60 -2.25
N LEU A 17 -14.48 -6.80 -2.17
CA LEU A 17 -15.20 -8.05 -2.41
C LEU A 17 -15.43 -8.71 -1.05
N GLY A 18 -16.67 -8.67 -0.57
CA GLY A 18 -17.09 -9.33 0.66
C GLY A 18 -17.18 -10.83 0.47
N GLY A 19 -16.64 -11.58 1.41
CA GLY A 19 -16.77 -13.04 1.48
C GLY A 19 -17.95 -13.47 2.35
N ASN A 20 -18.31 -14.75 2.26
CA ASN A 20 -19.25 -15.32 3.19
C ASN A 20 -18.65 -15.37 4.60
N VAL A 21 -19.47 -15.16 5.60
CA VAL A 21 -19.08 -15.03 7.00
C VAL A 21 -19.60 -16.21 7.83
N ALA A 22 -18.86 -16.56 8.87
CA ALA A 22 -19.29 -17.53 9.86
C ALA A 22 -20.09 -16.86 11.00
N SER A 23 -19.95 -15.52 11.13
CA SER A 23 -20.72 -14.68 12.04
C SER A 23 -21.26 -13.47 11.25
N ASP A 24 -22.15 -12.67 11.81
CA ASP A 24 -22.70 -11.48 11.18
C ASP A 24 -21.74 -10.25 11.27
N LEU A 25 -20.45 -10.49 11.39
CA LEU A 25 -19.44 -9.44 11.53
C LEU A 25 -19.11 -8.84 10.16
N LEU A 26 -19.36 -7.53 10.00
CA LEU A 26 -18.98 -6.79 8.79
C LEU A 26 -17.47 -6.83 8.57
N GLY A 27 -17.06 -7.12 7.33
CA GLY A 27 -15.65 -7.18 6.97
C GLY A 27 -14.92 -8.41 7.53
N GLU A 28 -15.61 -9.44 8.03
CA GLU A 28 -14.98 -10.65 8.57
C GLU A 28 -14.02 -11.30 7.57
N ARG A 29 -14.46 -11.45 6.33
CA ARG A 29 -13.63 -11.97 5.23
C ARG A 29 -13.85 -11.11 4.01
N GLN A 30 -12.78 -10.50 3.52
CA GLN A 30 -12.89 -9.67 2.32
C GLN A 30 -11.56 -9.52 1.59
N SER A 31 -11.65 -9.17 0.32
CA SER A 31 -10.54 -8.66 -0.46
C SER A 31 -10.77 -7.17 -0.72
N ILE A 32 -9.73 -6.37 -0.54
CA ILE A 32 -9.77 -4.92 -0.74
C ILE A 32 -8.69 -4.57 -1.77
N GLN A 33 -9.05 -3.78 -2.78
CA GLN A 33 -8.09 -3.24 -3.73
C GLN A 33 -8.08 -1.71 -3.64
N VAL A 34 -6.89 -1.14 -3.56
CA VAL A 34 -6.64 0.31 -3.49
C VAL A 34 -5.44 0.72 -4.32
N ILE A 35 -5.38 2.00 -4.68
CA ILE A 35 -4.23 2.60 -5.36
C ILE A 35 -3.66 3.70 -4.48
N TYR A 36 -2.37 3.60 -4.20
CA TYR A 36 -1.57 4.65 -3.58
C TYR A 36 -0.72 5.34 -4.62
N GLY A 37 -0.59 6.66 -4.53
CA GLY A 37 0.24 7.44 -5.43
C GLY A 37 0.92 8.61 -4.74
N ILE A 38 2.06 9.04 -5.27
CA ILE A 38 2.78 10.25 -4.86
C ILE A 38 3.83 10.62 -5.91
N GLN A 39 4.15 11.89 -6.00
CA GLN A 39 5.35 12.37 -6.68
C GLN A 39 6.45 12.68 -5.66
N THR A 40 7.67 12.22 -5.89
CA THR A 40 8.85 12.59 -5.09
C THR A 40 9.84 13.40 -5.93
N THR A 41 10.55 14.34 -5.29
CA THR A 41 11.57 15.16 -5.93
C THR A 41 12.95 15.04 -5.29
N ASN A 42 13.06 14.20 -4.26
CA ASN A 42 14.28 14.03 -3.48
C ASN A 42 14.44 12.58 -2.99
N GLY A 43 15.55 12.30 -2.29
CA GLY A 43 15.89 11.00 -1.75
C GLY A 43 15.36 10.74 -0.34
N THR A 44 14.42 11.53 0.18
CA THR A 44 13.83 11.29 1.49
C THR A 44 12.68 10.28 1.43
N ASN A 45 12.41 9.64 2.56
CA ASN A 45 11.25 8.77 2.69
C ASN A 45 9.97 9.61 2.70
N THR A 46 9.06 9.34 1.78
CA THR A 46 7.80 10.06 1.61
C THR A 46 6.64 9.06 1.65
N VAL A 47 5.61 9.37 2.43
CA VAL A 47 4.38 8.56 2.47
C VAL A 47 3.57 8.85 1.22
N SER A 48 3.15 7.80 0.50
CA SER A 48 2.15 7.89 -0.55
C SER A 48 0.75 7.71 0.05
N TYR A 49 -0.25 8.28 -0.61
CA TYR A 49 -1.61 8.34 -0.12
C TYR A 49 -2.59 7.71 -1.10
N LEU A 50 -3.76 7.34 -0.61
CA LEU A 50 -4.87 6.87 -1.45
C LEU A 50 -5.25 7.97 -2.45
N ASN A 51 -5.24 7.62 -3.73
CA ASN A 51 -5.56 8.55 -4.83
C ASN A 51 -4.76 9.87 -4.78
N ASN A 52 -3.53 9.83 -4.26
CA ASN A 52 -2.70 11.03 -4.09
C ASN A 52 -3.36 12.13 -3.22
N THR A 53 -4.28 11.76 -2.34
CA THR A 53 -4.95 12.70 -1.42
C THR A 53 -4.28 12.63 -0.06
N THR A 54 -3.65 13.74 0.35
CA THR A 54 -2.89 13.84 1.61
C THR A 54 -3.71 13.33 2.81
N ASP A 55 -3.04 12.55 3.66
CA ASP A 55 -3.57 11.93 4.88
C ASP A 55 -4.65 10.85 4.67
N GLN A 56 -4.99 10.49 3.44
CA GLN A 56 -5.85 9.34 3.19
C GLN A 56 -5.05 8.05 3.18
N LEU A 57 -5.29 7.19 4.16
CA LEU A 57 -4.66 5.89 4.35
C LEU A 57 -5.71 4.80 4.56
N LEU A 58 -5.34 3.55 4.30
CA LEU A 58 -6.22 2.41 4.58
C LEU A 58 -6.21 2.10 6.08
N ALA A 59 -7.35 2.25 6.73
CA ALA A 59 -7.53 1.80 8.10
C ALA A 59 -7.48 0.27 8.19
N VAL A 60 -6.73 -0.24 9.17
CA VAL A 60 -6.65 -1.67 9.48
C VAL A 60 -7.58 -1.93 10.66
N PRO A 61 -8.69 -2.67 10.48
CA PRO A 61 -9.64 -2.92 11.55
C PRO A 61 -9.00 -3.60 12.76
N GLU A 62 -9.50 -3.32 13.95
CA GLU A 62 -9.09 -4.06 15.16
C GLU A 62 -9.39 -5.54 15.04
N ASN A 63 -8.53 -6.35 15.63
CA ASN A 63 -8.60 -7.81 15.62
C ASN A 63 -8.68 -8.38 14.19
N ALA A 64 -7.88 -7.80 13.29
CA ALA A 64 -7.78 -8.24 11.90
C ALA A 64 -6.36 -8.69 11.55
N VAL A 65 -6.29 -9.69 10.70
CA VAL A 65 -5.08 -10.09 9.98
C VAL A 65 -5.30 -9.79 8.51
N MET A 66 -4.38 -9.06 7.89
CA MET A 66 -4.44 -8.71 6.48
C MET A 66 -3.15 -9.15 5.79
N TYR A 67 -3.27 -9.99 4.78
CA TYR A 67 -2.18 -10.22 3.82
C TYR A 67 -2.28 -9.16 2.74
N PHE A 68 -1.18 -8.49 2.40
CA PHE A 68 -1.14 -7.56 1.28
C PHE A 68 -0.17 -8.00 0.19
N HIS A 69 -0.51 -7.65 -1.05
CA HIS A 69 0.33 -7.75 -2.22
C HIS A 69 0.27 -6.42 -2.97
N ALA A 70 1.41 -5.79 -3.15
CA ALA A 70 1.55 -4.49 -3.81
C ALA A 70 2.42 -4.62 -5.06
N ASP A 71 1.85 -4.26 -6.22
CA ASP A 71 2.57 -4.02 -7.46
C ASP A 71 2.91 -2.55 -7.55
N VAL A 72 4.20 -2.21 -7.56
CA VAL A 72 4.67 -0.84 -7.53
C VAL A 72 5.46 -0.50 -8.78
N ILE A 73 5.11 0.62 -9.40
CA ILE A 73 5.83 1.19 -10.54
C ILE A 73 6.27 2.60 -10.16
N ALA A 74 7.51 2.91 -10.52
CA ALA A 74 8.12 4.23 -10.37
C ALA A 74 8.71 4.66 -11.72
N VAL A 75 8.41 5.89 -12.15
CA VAL A 75 8.90 6.43 -13.42
C VAL A 75 9.44 7.84 -13.20
N ARG A 76 10.64 8.11 -13.70
CA ARG A 76 11.20 9.46 -13.72
C ARG A 76 10.49 10.31 -14.74
N VAL A 77 9.95 11.44 -14.27
CA VAL A 77 9.23 12.41 -15.11
C VAL A 77 9.91 13.78 -15.15
N GLY A 78 10.99 13.98 -14.37
CA GLY A 78 11.68 15.27 -14.33
C GLY A 78 12.91 15.29 -13.44
N GLY A 79 13.33 16.52 -13.09
CA GLY A 79 14.50 16.81 -12.24
C GLY A 79 15.82 16.85 -13.00
N THR A 80 16.85 17.41 -12.32
CA THR A 80 18.21 17.59 -12.87
C THR A 80 19.21 16.56 -12.37
N GLY A 81 18.78 15.65 -11.50
CA GLY A 81 19.61 14.59 -10.94
C GLY A 81 20.07 13.56 -11.99
N THR A 82 20.89 12.60 -11.56
CA THR A 82 21.47 11.58 -12.43
C THR A 82 20.41 10.68 -13.05
N GLY A 83 20.63 10.25 -14.31
CA GLY A 83 19.74 9.39 -15.09
C GLY A 83 18.98 10.14 -16.17
N ASN A 84 18.02 9.49 -16.82
CA ASN A 84 17.28 10.02 -17.97
C ASN A 84 15.76 10.08 -17.68
N LEU A 85 15.05 10.95 -18.37
CA LEU A 85 13.59 10.91 -18.41
C LEU A 85 13.13 9.55 -18.92
N GLY A 86 12.12 8.98 -18.26
CA GLY A 86 11.62 7.65 -18.57
C GLY A 86 12.39 6.51 -17.90
N ASP A 87 13.44 6.76 -17.12
CA ASP A 87 14.03 5.73 -16.25
C ASP A 87 12.94 5.21 -15.32
N TYR A 88 12.86 3.88 -15.15
CA TYR A 88 11.81 3.26 -14.37
C TYR A 88 12.30 2.10 -13.50
N ALA A 89 11.54 1.82 -12.46
CA ALA A 89 11.69 0.62 -11.64
C ALA A 89 10.31 0.04 -11.31
N SER A 90 10.25 -1.28 -11.21
CA SER A 90 9.07 -2.01 -10.75
C SER A 90 9.43 -2.94 -9.61
N PHE A 91 8.53 -3.05 -8.65
CA PHE A 91 8.71 -3.85 -7.44
C PHE A 91 7.44 -4.63 -7.13
N VAL A 92 7.61 -5.75 -6.47
CA VAL A 92 6.55 -6.42 -5.73
C VAL A 92 6.88 -6.35 -4.25
N GLU A 93 5.93 -5.93 -3.44
CA GLU A 93 6.02 -6.00 -1.99
C GLU A 93 4.82 -6.75 -1.44
N ARG A 94 5.07 -7.66 -0.49
CA ARG A 94 4.03 -8.49 0.11
C ARG A 94 4.29 -8.71 1.58
N GLY A 95 3.24 -8.97 2.35
CA GLY A 95 3.41 -9.19 3.76
C GLY A 95 2.11 -9.36 4.52
N VAL A 96 2.25 -9.45 5.83
CA VAL A 96 1.14 -9.60 6.76
C VAL A 96 1.12 -8.42 7.72
N ILE A 97 -0.06 -7.86 7.90
CA ILE A 97 -0.36 -6.83 8.90
C ILE A 97 -1.29 -7.46 9.92
N ILE A 98 -1.00 -7.25 11.19
CA ILE A 98 -1.82 -7.71 12.30
C ILE A 98 -2.20 -6.50 13.13
N ASN A 99 -3.49 -6.35 13.40
CA ASN A 99 -3.99 -5.37 14.36
C ASN A 99 -4.54 -6.12 15.58
N GLU A 100 -3.72 -6.21 16.61
CA GLU A 100 -4.08 -6.81 17.89
C GLU A 100 -4.58 -5.72 18.84
N SER A 101 -5.91 -5.62 18.98
CA SER A 101 -6.55 -4.65 19.89
C SER A 101 -6.05 -3.20 19.75
N GLY A 102 -5.86 -2.74 18.50
CA GLY A 102 -5.37 -1.40 18.19
C GLY A 102 -3.85 -1.25 18.06
N SER A 103 -3.09 -2.32 18.34
CA SER A 103 -1.64 -2.36 18.14
C SER A 103 -1.31 -3.01 16.80
N LEU A 104 -0.74 -2.23 15.87
CA LEU A 104 -0.37 -2.72 14.54
C LEU A 104 1.06 -3.21 14.49
N SER A 105 1.24 -4.38 13.87
CA SER A 105 2.53 -4.89 13.44
C SER A 105 2.51 -5.25 11.96
N ILE A 106 3.67 -5.22 11.30
CA ILE A 106 3.83 -5.59 9.90
C ILE A 106 5.08 -6.44 9.71
N ASN A 107 4.95 -7.55 8.99
CA ASN A 107 6.06 -8.34 8.49
C ASN A 107 5.94 -8.40 6.97
N ARG A 108 7.05 -8.15 6.25
CA ARG A 108 7.02 -7.96 4.79
C ARG A 108 8.32 -8.31 4.11
N GLU A 109 8.24 -8.56 2.83
CA GLU A 109 9.37 -8.73 1.93
C GLU A 109 9.14 -7.96 0.63
N ARG A 110 10.21 -7.63 -0.07
CA ARG A 110 10.18 -6.88 -1.33
C ARG A 110 11.13 -7.48 -2.34
N ASP A 111 10.65 -7.60 -3.58
CA ASP A 111 11.43 -7.98 -4.74
C ASP A 111 11.50 -6.81 -5.73
N SER A 112 12.70 -6.55 -6.27
CA SER A 112 12.88 -5.68 -7.42
C SER A 112 12.71 -6.52 -8.68
N ILE A 113 11.69 -6.22 -9.47
CA ILE A 113 11.30 -7.06 -10.62
C ILE A 113 12.07 -6.65 -11.88
N LYS A 114 12.03 -5.38 -12.20
CA LYS A 114 12.66 -4.82 -13.40
C LYS A 114 13.00 -3.36 -13.18
N SER A 115 14.15 -2.95 -13.71
CA SER A 115 14.52 -1.54 -13.80
C SER A 115 15.32 -1.28 -15.05
N ASN A 116 15.33 -0.03 -15.50
CA ASN A 116 16.27 0.49 -16.47
C ASN A 116 16.86 1.79 -15.95
N GLY A 117 17.96 2.23 -16.58
CA GLY A 117 18.60 3.50 -16.25
C GLY A 117 19.16 3.55 -14.83
N THR A 118 19.25 4.76 -14.31
CA THR A 118 19.85 5.04 -13.00
C THR A 118 18.78 5.16 -11.91
N VAL A 119 18.43 4.03 -11.32
CA VAL A 119 17.36 3.92 -10.31
C VAL A 119 17.88 3.50 -8.92
N THR A 120 19.15 3.74 -8.67
CA THR A 120 19.78 3.37 -7.38
C THR A 120 19.09 4.08 -6.21
N GLY A 121 18.73 3.29 -5.21
CA GLY A 121 18.09 3.80 -3.99
C GLY A 121 16.57 4.00 -4.08
N TRP A 122 15.95 3.85 -5.26
CA TRP A 122 14.49 3.87 -5.37
C TRP A 122 13.91 2.65 -4.68
N GLN A 123 12.96 2.87 -3.79
CA GLN A 123 12.35 1.74 -3.08
C GLN A 123 10.98 2.10 -2.49
N PRO A 124 9.96 1.26 -2.71
CA PRO A 124 8.74 1.28 -1.93
C PRO A 124 8.93 0.54 -0.60
N THR A 125 8.06 0.79 0.36
CA THR A 125 8.09 0.14 1.67
C THR A 125 6.72 0.24 2.32
N GLY A 126 6.01 -0.88 2.50
CA GLY A 126 4.81 -0.94 3.32
C GLY A 126 5.14 -0.69 4.78
N ILE A 127 4.41 0.19 5.43
CA ILE A 127 4.59 0.55 6.83
C ILE A 127 3.24 0.62 7.55
N VAL A 128 3.28 0.63 8.86
CA VAL A 128 2.13 1.02 9.70
C VAL A 128 2.29 2.48 10.14
N SER A 129 1.18 3.21 10.17
CA SER A 129 1.11 4.61 10.59
C SER A 129 -0.12 4.80 11.48
N GLY A 130 0.07 4.84 12.79
CA GLY A 130 -1.03 4.75 13.75
C GLY A 130 -1.78 3.43 13.56
N THR A 131 -3.08 3.49 13.31
CA THR A 131 -3.95 2.34 13.03
C THR A 131 -4.16 2.08 11.53
N ASN A 132 -3.29 2.63 10.67
CA ASN A 132 -3.42 2.55 9.22
C ASN A 132 -2.23 1.83 8.59
N PHE A 133 -2.47 1.20 7.44
CA PHE A 133 -1.43 0.84 6.49
C PHE A 133 -1.07 2.06 5.63
N ALA A 134 0.21 2.24 5.37
CA ALA A 134 0.72 3.23 4.42
C ALA A 134 1.80 2.62 3.52
N MET A 135 1.88 3.12 2.30
CA MET A 135 3.01 2.86 1.41
C MET A 135 3.97 4.04 1.48
N ARG A 136 5.20 3.80 1.89
CA ARG A 136 6.27 4.79 1.90
C ARG A 136 7.19 4.53 0.72
N VAL A 137 7.59 5.59 0.03
CA VAL A 137 8.53 5.50 -1.10
C VAL A 137 9.76 6.37 -0.85
N ARG A 138 10.86 5.98 -1.47
CA ARG A 138 12.09 6.75 -1.47
C ARG A 138 12.57 6.90 -2.90
N GLY A 139 12.74 8.15 -3.33
CA GLY A 139 13.28 8.49 -4.63
C GLY A 139 14.80 8.73 -4.63
N ALA A 140 15.24 9.71 -5.41
CA ALA A 140 16.63 10.16 -5.48
C ALA A 140 16.70 11.69 -5.47
N THR A 141 17.85 12.24 -5.09
CA THR A 141 18.07 13.67 -5.01
C THR A 141 17.96 14.31 -6.40
N ASP A 142 17.17 15.40 -6.48
CA ASP A 142 16.92 16.18 -7.69
C ASP A 142 16.32 15.35 -8.86
N VAL A 143 15.64 14.25 -8.55
CA VAL A 143 14.91 13.44 -9.52
C VAL A 143 13.43 13.48 -9.18
N THR A 144 12.61 13.90 -10.15
CA THR A 144 11.16 13.88 -10.02
C THR A 144 10.64 12.52 -10.48
N ILE A 145 9.99 11.78 -9.56
CA ILE A 145 9.53 10.41 -9.79
C ILE A 145 8.04 10.32 -9.46
N GLU A 146 7.26 9.81 -10.40
CA GLU A 146 5.89 9.39 -10.18
C GLU A 146 5.86 7.96 -9.66
N TRP A 147 5.11 7.72 -8.60
CA TRP A 147 4.92 6.44 -7.96
C TRP A 147 3.46 6.03 -8.03
N CYS A 148 3.22 4.79 -8.42
CA CYS A 148 1.91 4.16 -8.38
C CYS A 148 2.05 2.77 -7.74
N SER A 149 1.25 2.51 -6.71
CA SER A 149 1.18 1.21 -6.03
C SER A 149 -0.26 0.70 -6.09
N ASN A 150 -0.49 -0.35 -6.85
CA ASN A 150 -1.75 -1.09 -6.83
C ASN A 150 -1.65 -2.18 -5.76
N ILE A 151 -2.50 -2.12 -4.74
CA ILE A 151 -2.39 -2.99 -3.58
C ILE A 151 -3.69 -3.75 -3.37
N THR A 152 -3.56 -5.07 -3.26
CA THR A 152 -4.65 -5.96 -2.88
C THR A 152 -4.43 -6.48 -1.48
N PHE A 153 -5.45 -6.42 -0.64
CA PHE A 153 -5.47 -7.00 0.69
C PHE A 153 -6.47 -8.16 0.75
N THR A 154 -6.06 -9.24 1.41
CA THR A 154 -6.96 -10.31 1.85
C THR A 154 -7.08 -10.21 3.35
N GLN A 155 -8.29 -10.00 3.85
CA GLN A 155 -8.57 -9.72 5.26
C GLN A 155 -9.36 -10.83 5.92
N ILE A 156 -8.97 -11.16 7.15
CA ILE A 156 -9.81 -11.83 8.14
C ILE A 156 -9.88 -10.93 9.38
N LYS A 157 -11.09 -10.58 9.79
CA LYS A 157 -11.38 -9.84 11.03
C LYS A 157 -12.12 -10.76 11.98
N THR A 158 -11.77 -10.75 13.24
CA THR A 158 -12.38 -11.59 14.27
C THR A 158 -13.18 -10.74 15.25
N GLY A 159 -14.20 -11.32 15.87
CA GLY A 159 -14.96 -10.68 16.95
C GLY A 159 -14.30 -10.81 18.33
N VAL A 160 -13.11 -11.41 18.39
CA VAL A 160 -12.34 -11.64 19.61
C VAL A 160 -10.92 -11.10 19.43
N ALA A 161 -10.26 -10.77 20.52
CA ALA A 161 -8.85 -10.36 20.49
C ALA A 161 -7.98 -11.46 19.85
N LEU A 162 -6.99 -11.02 19.07
CA LEU A 162 -5.98 -11.87 18.45
C LEU A 162 -4.89 -12.20 19.48
#